data_d95d7e1dd023d15abdc22bf01563a5e2
#
_entry.id   d95d7e1dd023d15abdc22bf01563a5e2
#
_cell.length_a   1.000
_cell.length_b   1.000
_cell.length_c   1.000
_cell.angle_alpha   90.00
_cell.angle_beta   90.00
_cell.angle_gamma   90.00
#
_symmetry.space_group_name_H-M   'P 1'
#
loop_
_entity.id
_entity.type
_entity.pdbx_description
1 polymer ?
#
loop_
_entity_poly.entity_id
_entity_poly.type
_entity_poly.pdbx_seq_one_letter_code
_entity_poly.pdbx_strand_id
1 'polypeptide(L)'
;MKLLNEILGTKYPIIQGGMANIATGEFAAACSNAGALGIIGAGGMNADTLRQNIRRCRELTDKPFGVNIMLMHPQADEFAQIVVEEKVAVVTTGAGNPGKYVSMWKAAGIKVIPVVAAAVLARHLEPLGIDAVIAEGTESGGHVGEMTTMALVPQVVDAVSVPVIAAGGIADGRQLAAALALGACGVQVGTCLLASEECPIHPNYKAALLKAGDSDTIVTGRTVGAPVRVLKNRMSRELSLIHISEPTRR
;
A
#
# COMPACT_ATOMS: atom_id res chain seq x y z
N MET A 1 21.67 -3.70 8.94
CA MET A 1 20.52 -2.99 8.31
C MET A 1 19.64 -2.45 9.44
N LYS A 2 19.20 -1.18 9.38
CA LYS A 2 18.20 -0.65 10.33
C LYS A 2 16.83 -1.24 10.01
N LEU A 3 16.07 -1.60 11.04
CA LEU A 3 14.70 -2.03 10.87
C LEU A 3 13.78 -0.84 10.55
N LEU A 4 12.65 -1.12 9.94
CA LEU A 4 11.69 -0.10 9.49
C LEU A 4 11.18 0.79 10.64
N ASN A 5 10.96 0.23 11.82
CA ASN A 5 10.53 1.00 12.99
C ASN A 5 11.58 2.04 13.44
N GLU A 6 12.87 1.76 13.27
CA GLU A 6 13.94 2.73 13.56
C GLU A 6 13.96 3.87 12.51
N ILE A 7 13.57 3.56 11.27
CA ILE A 7 13.49 4.53 10.16
C ILE A 7 12.28 5.46 10.33
N LEU A 8 11.14 4.90 10.75
CA LEU A 8 9.85 5.60 10.80
C LEU A 8 9.49 6.15 12.18
N GLY A 9 10.21 5.76 13.25
CA GLY A 9 9.89 6.14 14.62
C GLY A 9 8.64 5.44 15.16
N THR A 10 8.35 4.22 14.68
CA THR A 10 7.22 3.39 15.11
C THR A 10 7.66 2.34 16.14
N LYS A 11 6.72 1.64 16.78
CA LYS A 11 7.03 0.57 17.72
C LYS A 11 7.41 -0.73 16.99
N TYR A 12 6.72 -1.02 15.90
CA TYR A 12 6.90 -2.25 15.11
C TYR A 12 7.34 -1.92 13.68
N PRO A 13 8.08 -2.81 13.02
CA PRO A 13 8.50 -2.64 11.62
C PRO A 13 7.36 -2.95 10.64
N ILE A 14 6.20 -2.33 10.86
CA ILE A 14 4.94 -2.62 10.15
C ILE A 14 4.32 -1.33 9.65
N ILE A 15 3.92 -1.33 8.37
CA ILE A 15 3.06 -0.30 7.76
C ILE A 15 1.68 -0.90 7.52
N GLN A 16 0.63 -0.19 7.89
CA GLN A 16 -0.72 -0.46 7.37
C GLN A 16 -0.80 0.10 5.95
N GLY A 17 -1.11 -0.75 4.98
CA GLY A 17 -1.16 -0.37 3.57
C GLY A 17 -2.25 0.66 3.27
N GLY A 18 -1.95 1.61 2.38
CA GLY A 18 -2.93 2.57 1.89
C GLY A 18 -3.98 1.88 1.02
N MET A 19 -5.21 1.76 1.54
CA MET A 19 -6.33 1.10 0.88
C MET A 19 -7.39 2.15 0.52
N ALA A 20 -7.59 2.40 -0.78
CA ALA A 20 -8.58 3.33 -1.28
C ALA A 20 -9.98 3.01 -0.72
N ASN A 21 -10.74 4.04 -0.33
CA ASN A 21 -12.07 3.95 0.28
C ASN A 21 -12.14 3.20 1.63
N ILE A 22 -11.03 2.75 2.20
CA ILE A 22 -10.97 1.97 3.45
C ILE A 22 -10.09 2.65 4.48
N ALA A 23 -8.88 3.04 4.09
CA ALA A 23 -7.88 3.60 5.00
C ALA A 23 -8.17 5.08 5.26
N THR A 24 -9.09 5.35 6.19
CA THR A 24 -9.48 6.69 6.67
C THR A 24 -8.47 7.25 7.68
N GLY A 25 -8.65 8.51 8.05
CA GLY A 25 -7.85 9.15 9.12
C GLY A 25 -7.98 8.45 10.46
N GLU A 26 -9.20 8.02 10.84
CA GLU A 26 -9.44 7.26 12.07
C GLU A 26 -8.74 5.91 12.05
N PHE A 27 -8.82 5.18 10.94
CA PHE A 27 -8.19 3.88 10.82
C PHE A 27 -6.65 3.97 10.83
N ALA A 28 -6.10 4.97 10.14
CA ALA A 28 -4.66 5.23 10.18
C ALA A 28 -4.20 5.61 11.60
N ALA A 29 -4.96 6.44 12.33
CA ALA A 29 -4.66 6.79 13.71
C ALA A 29 -4.68 5.57 14.63
N ALA A 30 -5.67 4.69 14.50
CA ALA A 30 -5.75 3.45 15.26
C ALA A 30 -4.53 2.55 15.02
N CYS A 31 -4.11 2.37 13.77
CA CYS A 31 -2.91 1.61 13.42
C CYS A 31 -1.64 2.26 14.00
N SER A 32 -1.52 3.58 13.96
CA SER A 32 -0.38 4.30 14.54
C SER A 32 -0.34 4.18 16.07
N ASN A 33 -1.48 4.29 16.73
CA ASN A 33 -1.60 4.10 18.18
C ASN A 33 -1.28 2.66 18.61
N ALA A 34 -1.58 1.67 17.77
CA ALA A 34 -1.19 0.28 17.98
C ALA A 34 0.32 0.04 17.79
N GLY A 35 1.05 0.98 17.20
CA GLY A 35 2.50 0.95 17.06
C GLY A 35 3.03 0.62 15.66
N ALA A 36 2.16 0.51 14.65
CA ALA A 36 2.53 0.47 13.25
C ALA A 36 2.64 1.90 12.65
N LEU A 37 2.94 2.04 11.38
CA LEU A 37 2.70 3.28 10.64
C LEU A 37 1.32 3.19 9.98
N GLY A 38 0.36 3.97 10.42
CA GLY A 38 -0.94 4.12 9.76
C GLY A 38 -0.82 4.95 8.48
N ILE A 39 -1.51 4.56 7.43
CA ILE A 39 -1.49 5.25 6.13
C ILE A 39 -2.92 5.60 5.70
N ILE A 40 -3.19 6.86 5.44
CA ILE A 40 -4.45 7.32 4.83
C ILE A 40 -4.41 7.03 3.33
N GLY A 41 -5.42 6.35 2.81
CA GLY A 41 -5.51 5.98 1.39
C GLY A 41 -6.26 7.04 0.56
N ALA A 42 -5.56 7.95 -0.11
CA ALA A 42 -6.16 9.06 -0.83
C ALA A 42 -6.90 8.68 -2.14
N GLY A 43 -6.75 7.46 -2.62
CA GLY A 43 -7.22 7.05 -3.96
C GLY A 43 -8.74 7.14 -4.21
N GLY A 44 -9.56 7.28 -3.19
CA GLY A 44 -11.02 7.49 -3.32
C GLY A 44 -11.49 8.84 -2.78
N MET A 45 -10.59 9.78 -2.51
CA MET A 45 -10.87 11.08 -1.90
C MET A 45 -10.76 12.21 -2.92
N ASN A 46 -11.38 13.34 -2.61
CA ASN A 46 -11.02 14.63 -3.18
C ASN A 46 -10.09 15.39 -2.21
N ALA A 47 -9.61 16.56 -2.62
CA ALA A 47 -8.67 17.38 -1.85
C ALA A 47 -9.19 17.74 -0.45
N ASP A 48 -10.44 18.18 -0.36
CA ASP A 48 -11.05 18.56 0.92
C ASP A 48 -11.18 17.36 1.86
N THR A 49 -11.62 16.22 1.33
CA THR A 49 -11.75 14.97 2.10
C THR A 49 -10.39 14.48 2.57
N LEU A 50 -9.33 14.55 1.74
CA LEU A 50 -7.99 14.20 2.15
C LEU A 50 -7.51 15.08 3.32
N ARG A 51 -7.68 16.39 3.20
CA ARG A 51 -7.30 17.35 4.26
C ARG A 51 -8.04 17.10 5.56
N GLN A 52 -9.35 16.82 5.48
CA GLN A 52 -10.15 16.46 6.66
C GLN A 52 -9.64 15.17 7.31
N ASN A 53 -9.32 14.13 6.54
CA ASN A 53 -8.79 12.88 7.04
C ASN A 53 -7.42 13.05 7.72
N ILE A 54 -6.52 13.88 7.15
CA ILE A 54 -5.21 14.17 7.75
C ILE A 54 -5.39 14.87 9.10
N ARG A 55 -6.25 15.90 9.17
CA ARG A 55 -6.53 16.64 10.41
C ARG A 55 -7.19 15.74 11.43
N ARG A 56 -8.16 14.94 11.02
CA ARG A 56 -8.81 13.97 11.92
C ARG A 56 -7.83 12.94 12.48
N CYS A 57 -6.92 12.42 11.65
CA CYS A 57 -5.86 11.53 12.12
C CYS A 57 -5.00 12.20 13.21
N ARG A 58 -4.60 13.44 12.97
CA ARG A 58 -3.77 14.22 13.94
C ARG A 58 -4.48 14.52 15.25
N GLU A 59 -5.79 14.65 15.24
CA GLU A 59 -6.58 14.78 16.48
C GLU A 59 -6.58 13.51 17.33
N LEU A 60 -6.45 12.34 16.68
CA LEU A 60 -6.60 11.01 17.30
C LEU A 60 -5.26 10.36 17.68
N THR A 61 -4.13 10.88 17.18
CA THR A 61 -2.80 10.32 17.47
C THR A 61 -1.71 11.38 17.44
N ASP A 62 -0.76 11.24 18.36
CA ASP A 62 0.52 11.97 18.38
C ASP A 62 1.66 11.19 17.67
N LYS A 63 1.35 9.99 17.17
CA LYS A 63 2.31 9.10 16.50
C LYS A 63 2.45 9.45 15.02
N PRO A 64 3.57 9.05 14.37
CA PRO A 64 3.73 9.26 12.94
C PRO A 64 2.66 8.49 12.15
N PHE A 65 2.16 9.12 11.10
CA PHE A 65 1.31 8.52 10.09
C PHE A 65 1.68 9.04 8.71
N GLY A 66 1.16 8.40 7.67
CA GLY A 66 1.43 8.77 6.29
C GLY A 66 0.18 8.88 5.43
N VAL A 67 0.41 9.23 4.17
CA VAL A 67 -0.62 9.28 3.11
C VAL A 67 -0.14 8.47 1.91
N ASN A 68 -1.02 7.62 1.37
CA ASN A 68 -0.79 6.96 0.10
C ASN A 68 -1.45 7.77 -1.02
N ILE A 69 -0.65 8.16 -2.01
CA ILE A 69 -1.11 8.88 -3.21
C ILE A 69 -1.04 7.95 -4.42
N MET A 70 -2.18 7.68 -5.03
CA MET A 70 -2.24 7.03 -6.33
C MET A 70 -1.92 8.08 -7.41
N LEU A 71 -0.78 7.96 -8.07
CA LEU A 71 -0.26 9.00 -8.96
C LEU A 71 -1.05 9.18 -10.26
N MET A 72 -1.89 8.21 -10.62
CA MET A 72 -2.86 8.33 -11.71
C MET A 72 -4.14 9.09 -11.32
N HIS A 73 -4.31 9.47 -10.05
CA HIS A 73 -5.49 10.21 -9.61
C HIS A 73 -5.52 11.60 -10.25
N PRO A 74 -6.68 12.10 -10.74
CA PRO A 74 -6.77 13.43 -11.37
C PRO A 74 -6.26 14.59 -10.51
N GLN A 75 -6.42 14.49 -9.18
CA GLN A 75 -5.97 15.48 -8.21
C GLN A 75 -4.62 15.13 -7.56
N ALA A 76 -3.80 14.29 -8.17
CA ALA A 76 -2.51 13.88 -7.58
C ALA A 76 -1.58 15.09 -7.31
N ASP A 77 -1.59 16.11 -8.16
CA ASP A 77 -0.81 17.33 -7.96
C ASP A 77 -1.27 18.10 -6.71
N GLU A 78 -2.57 18.21 -6.51
CA GLU A 78 -3.16 18.88 -5.35
C GLU A 78 -2.89 18.08 -4.06
N PHE A 79 -3.03 16.74 -4.10
CA PHE A 79 -2.68 15.87 -2.98
C PHE A 79 -1.21 16.00 -2.59
N ALA A 80 -0.32 16.15 -3.58
CA ALA A 80 1.10 16.34 -3.35
C ALA A 80 1.42 17.64 -2.62
N GLN A 81 0.64 18.69 -2.82
CA GLN A 81 0.74 19.95 -2.08
C GLN A 81 0.15 19.83 -0.68
N ILE A 82 -1.03 19.20 -0.55
CA ILE A 82 -1.71 19.03 0.74
C ILE A 82 -0.83 18.32 1.75
N VAL A 83 -0.12 17.25 1.36
CA VAL A 83 0.75 16.52 2.29
C VAL A 83 1.93 17.38 2.80
N VAL A 84 2.39 18.35 2.00
CA VAL A 84 3.40 19.33 2.42
C VAL A 84 2.80 20.35 3.39
N GLU A 85 1.68 20.97 3.02
CA GLU A 85 0.98 21.97 3.84
C GLU A 85 0.58 21.40 5.20
N GLU A 86 0.07 20.18 5.21
CA GLU A 86 -0.34 19.46 6.42
C GLU A 86 0.84 18.73 7.12
N LYS A 87 2.09 18.89 6.66
CA LYS A 87 3.30 18.34 7.29
C LYS A 87 3.18 16.85 7.62
N VAL A 88 2.76 16.05 6.66
CA VAL A 88 2.65 14.60 6.80
C VAL A 88 4.04 13.99 6.92
N ALA A 89 4.22 12.99 7.78
CA ALA A 89 5.56 12.42 8.03
C ALA A 89 6.05 11.53 6.87
N VAL A 90 5.15 10.79 6.23
CA VAL A 90 5.48 9.79 5.21
C VAL A 90 4.49 9.87 4.04
N VAL A 91 4.99 9.79 2.83
CA VAL A 91 4.18 9.58 1.63
C VAL A 91 4.56 8.25 1.00
N THR A 92 3.58 7.38 0.79
CA THR A 92 3.71 6.22 -0.08
C THR A 92 3.03 6.50 -1.42
N THR A 93 3.53 5.94 -2.51
CA THR A 93 2.92 6.16 -3.83
C THR A 93 2.74 4.86 -4.57
N GLY A 94 1.68 4.79 -5.37
CA GLY A 94 1.43 3.69 -6.29
C GLY A 94 0.95 4.21 -7.65
N ALA A 95 0.92 3.32 -8.65
CA ALA A 95 0.39 3.60 -9.99
C ALA A 95 0.99 4.85 -10.65
N GLY A 96 2.32 4.91 -10.76
CA GLY A 96 3.02 5.99 -11.46
C GLY A 96 4.43 6.27 -10.92
N ASN A 97 5.10 7.27 -11.52
CA ASN A 97 6.43 7.72 -11.13
C ASN A 97 6.32 8.99 -10.27
N PRO A 98 6.80 8.98 -8.99
CA PRO A 98 6.74 10.13 -8.11
C PRO A 98 7.77 11.23 -8.42
N GLY A 99 8.63 11.07 -9.43
CA GLY A 99 9.81 11.91 -9.68
C GLY A 99 9.56 13.39 -9.62
N LYS A 100 8.42 13.86 -10.17
CA LYS A 100 8.09 15.30 -10.17
C LYS A 100 7.79 15.88 -8.77
N TYR A 101 7.52 15.03 -7.78
CA TYR A 101 7.17 15.47 -6.42
C TYR A 101 8.27 15.25 -5.39
N VAL A 102 9.20 14.31 -5.65
CA VAL A 102 10.18 13.85 -4.65
C VAL A 102 10.97 15.03 -4.07
N SER A 103 11.48 15.94 -4.89
CA SER A 103 12.27 17.08 -4.42
C SER A 103 11.49 17.98 -3.47
N MET A 104 10.22 18.25 -3.78
CA MET A 104 9.32 19.06 -2.94
C MET A 104 9.06 18.37 -1.60
N TRP A 105 8.72 17.08 -1.62
CA TRP A 105 8.48 16.31 -0.39
C TRP A 105 9.73 16.19 0.48
N LYS A 106 10.90 15.96 -0.13
CA LYS A 106 12.19 15.90 0.59
C LYS A 106 12.54 17.24 1.23
N ALA A 107 12.32 18.37 0.51
CA ALA A 107 12.52 19.72 1.06
C ALA A 107 11.61 20.00 2.26
N ALA A 108 10.40 19.42 2.28
CA ALA A 108 9.48 19.49 3.41
C ALA A 108 9.77 18.49 4.55
N GLY A 109 10.84 17.67 4.44
CA GLY A 109 11.19 16.65 5.43
C GLY A 109 10.33 15.39 5.41
N ILE A 110 9.52 15.20 4.37
CA ILE A 110 8.64 14.04 4.21
C ILE A 110 9.47 12.84 3.71
N LYS A 111 9.27 11.68 4.30
CA LYS A 111 9.84 10.42 3.79
C LYS A 111 9.02 9.90 2.62
N VAL A 112 9.69 9.55 1.54
CA VAL A 112 9.07 9.11 0.28
C VAL A 112 9.33 7.61 0.09
N ILE A 113 8.26 6.82 0.04
CA ILE A 113 8.32 5.35 0.00
C ILE A 113 7.39 4.83 -1.12
N PRO A 114 7.85 4.75 -2.37
CA PRO A 114 7.03 4.23 -3.47
C PRO A 114 6.81 2.71 -3.38
N VAL A 115 5.67 2.26 -3.92
CA VAL A 115 5.34 0.85 -4.11
C VAL A 115 5.77 0.40 -5.51
N VAL A 116 6.44 -0.74 -5.59
CA VAL A 116 6.90 -1.34 -6.85
C VAL A 116 6.55 -2.83 -6.91
N ALA A 117 6.29 -3.30 -8.13
CA ALA A 117 6.02 -4.71 -8.43
C ALA A 117 7.17 -5.39 -9.21
N ALA A 118 8.29 -4.72 -9.40
CA ALA A 118 9.47 -5.25 -10.10
C ALA A 118 10.77 -4.54 -9.67
N ALA A 119 11.89 -5.27 -9.67
CA ALA A 119 13.19 -4.73 -9.29
C ALA A 119 13.68 -3.61 -10.24
N VAL A 120 13.32 -3.68 -11.52
CA VAL A 120 13.66 -2.62 -12.49
C VAL A 120 13.03 -1.27 -12.11
N LEU A 121 11.81 -1.27 -11.56
CA LEU A 121 11.14 -0.06 -11.10
C LEU A 121 11.85 0.52 -9.87
N ALA A 122 12.26 -0.32 -8.93
CA ALA A 122 13.01 0.11 -7.76
C ALA A 122 14.33 0.80 -8.17
N ARG A 123 15.11 0.19 -9.06
CA ARG A 123 16.35 0.79 -9.60
C ARG A 123 16.11 2.13 -10.29
N HIS A 124 14.97 2.28 -10.97
CA HIS A 124 14.64 3.54 -11.65
C HIS A 124 14.27 4.65 -10.67
N LEU A 125 13.69 4.30 -9.51
CA LEU A 125 13.24 5.26 -8.51
C LEU A 125 14.33 5.65 -7.50
N GLU A 126 15.30 4.78 -7.23
CA GLU A 126 16.37 5.04 -6.24
C GLU A 126 17.15 6.35 -6.50
N PRO A 127 17.59 6.68 -7.75
CA PRO A 127 18.30 7.93 -8.02
C PRO A 127 17.49 9.21 -7.75
N LEU A 128 16.17 9.10 -7.57
CA LEU A 128 15.32 10.24 -7.24
C LEU A 128 15.45 10.67 -5.77
N GLY A 129 16.17 9.90 -4.93
CA GLY A 129 16.38 10.20 -3.51
C GLY A 129 15.24 9.74 -2.58
N ILE A 130 14.55 8.66 -2.95
CA ILE A 130 13.54 8.02 -2.09
C ILE A 130 14.17 7.47 -0.80
N ASP A 131 13.38 7.34 0.28
CA ASP A 131 13.89 6.90 1.59
C ASP A 131 13.83 5.38 1.81
N ALA A 132 12.93 4.70 1.12
CA ALA A 132 12.77 3.25 1.09
C ALA A 132 11.88 2.87 -0.09
N VAL A 133 11.70 1.57 -0.34
CA VAL A 133 10.80 1.07 -1.37
C VAL A 133 9.95 -0.08 -0.83
N ILE A 134 8.66 -0.11 -1.19
CA ILE A 134 7.76 -1.24 -0.87
C ILE A 134 7.73 -2.17 -2.09
N ALA A 135 8.26 -3.39 -1.92
CA ALA A 135 8.18 -4.46 -2.90
C ALA A 135 6.89 -5.25 -2.68
N GLU A 136 5.89 -5.04 -3.55
CA GLU A 136 4.55 -5.62 -3.40
C GLU A 136 4.33 -6.77 -4.39
N GLY A 137 4.21 -7.98 -3.84
CA GLY A 137 3.96 -9.19 -4.61
C GLY A 137 2.49 -9.37 -4.98
N THR A 138 2.26 -10.28 -5.94
CA THR A 138 0.92 -10.57 -6.51
C THR A 138 -0.08 -11.14 -5.51
N GLU A 139 0.36 -11.57 -4.32
CA GLU A 139 -0.52 -12.03 -3.23
C GLU A 139 -1.28 -10.90 -2.55
N SER A 140 -0.94 -9.64 -2.82
CA SER A 140 -1.64 -8.48 -2.28
C SER A 140 -3.11 -8.41 -2.73
N GLY A 141 -3.94 -7.71 -1.98
CA GLY A 141 -5.30 -7.31 -2.40
C GLY A 141 -5.27 -6.02 -3.21
N GLY A 142 -6.28 -5.78 -4.03
CA GLY A 142 -6.32 -4.62 -4.91
C GLY A 142 -5.49 -4.81 -6.17
N HIS A 143 -4.88 -3.75 -6.69
CA HIS A 143 -4.02 -3.83 -7.88
C HIS A 143 -2.79 -4.70 -7.61
N VAL A 144 -2.49 -5.63 -8.51
CA VAL A 144 -1.40 -6.59 -8.34
C VAL A 144 -0.45 -6.60 -9.54
N GLY A 145 0.84 -6.81 -9.24
CA GLY A 145 1.84 -7.18 -10.25
C GLY A 145 1.82 -8.68 -10.54
N GLU A 146 2.81 -9.14 -11.30
CA GLU A 146 2.91 -10.55 -11.71
C GLU A 146 3.79 -11.39 -10.76
N MET A 147 4.80 -10.78 -10.14
CA MET A 147 5.77 -11.50 -9.31
C MET A 147 5.20 -11.81 -7.93
N THR A 148 5.47 -13.03 -7.43
CA THR A 148 5.16 -13.40 -6.04
C THR A 148 6.10 -12.70 -5.06
N THR A 149 5.64 -12.47 -3.84
CA THR A 149 6.42 -11.80 -2.78
C THR A 149 7.74 -12.51 -2.51
N MET A 150 7.73 -13.85 -2.44
CA MET A 150 8.92 -14.67 -2.21
C MET A 150 10.00 -14.49 -3.29
N ALA A 151 9.60 -14.28 -4.56
CA ALA A 151 10.52 -14.07 -5.66
C ALA A 151 10.92 -12.59 -5.83
N LEU A 152 10.00 -11.66 -5.55
CA LEU A 152 10.20 -10.23 -5.76
C LEU A 152 11.15 -9.60 -4.72
N VAL A 153 10.90 -9.89 -3.43
CA VAL A 153 11.60 -9.20 -2.34
C VAL A 153 13.12 -9.33 -2.43
N PRO A 154 13.72 -10.54 -2.57
CA PRO A 154 15.17 -10.65 -2.65
C PRO A 154 15.74 -9.98 -3.91
N GLN A 155 15.02 -10.02 -5.05
CA GLN A 155 15.47 -9.33 -6.26
C GLN A 155 15.46 -7.80 -6.10
N VAL A 156 14.50 -7.24 -5.36
CA VAL A 156 14.50 -5.81 -5.07
C VAL A 156 15.61 -5.47 -4.07
N VAL A 157 15.82 -6.29 -3.03
CA VAL A 157 16.90 -6.12 -2.05
C VAL A 157 18.27 -6.09 -2.72
N ASP A 158 18.51 -7.00 -3.67
CA ASP A 158 19.76 -7.07 -4.42
C ASP A 158 19.93 -5.92 -5.44
N ALA A 159 18.84 -5.28 -5.81
CA ALA A 159 18.80 -4.28 -6.89
C ALA A 159 19.00 -2.83 -6.42
N VAL A 160 18.79 -2.53 -5.13
CA VAL A 160 18.84 -1.16 -4.58
C VAL A 160 19.59 -1.11 -3.26
N SER A 161 20.08 0.07 -2.90
CA SER A 161 20.77 0.33 -1.62
C SER A 161 19.83 0.89 -0.55
N VAL A 162 18.68 1.42 -0.95
CA VAL A 162 17.65 1.90 -0.01
C VAL A 162 16.94 0.74 0.70
N PRO A 163 16.44 0.93 1.93
CA PRO A 163 15.68 -0.08 2.64
C PRO A 163 14.49 -0.62 1.85
N VAL A 164 14.30 -1.93 1.85
CA VAL A 164 13.18 -2.60 1.18
C VAL A 164 12.16 -3.09 2.19
N ILE A 165 10.89 -2.84 1.93
CA ILE A 165 9.73 -3.24 2.74
C ILE A 165 8.96 -4.28 1.94
N ALA A 166 8.71 -5.45 2.52
CA ALA A 166 7.94 -6.49 1.83
C ALA A 166 6.44 -6.27 1.99
N ALA A 167 5.68 -6.49 0.92
CA ALA A 167 4.22 -6.43 0.92
C ALA A 167 3.62 -7.54 0.05
N GLY A 168 2.40 -7.96 0.37
CA GLY A 168 1.68 -9.03 -0.33
C GLY A 168 1.74 -10.36 0.41
N GLY A 169 0.57 -10.88 0.81
CA GLY A 169 0.43 -12.17 1.47
C GLY A 169 0.94 -12.24 2.91
N ILE A 170 1.24 -11.13 3.54
CA ILE A 170 1.78 -11.08 4.91
C ILE A 170 0.65 -10.79 5.89
N ALA A 171 0.41 -11.71 6.83
CA ALA A 171 -0.69 -11.65 7.77
C ALA A 171 -0.31 -12.03 9.23
N ASP A 172 0.83 -12.69 9.44
CA ASP A 172 1.28 -13.09 10.77
C ASP A 172 2.81 -12.96 10.97
N GLY A 173 3.27 -13.25 12.18
CA GLY A 173 4.68 -13.14 12.57
C GLY A 173 5.63 -14.08 11.82
N ARG A 174 5.18 -15.22 11.32
CA ARG A 174 6.00 -16.16 10.54
C ARG A 174 6.36 -15.55 9.19
N GLN A 175 5.40 -14.87 8.55
CA GLN A 175 5.60 -14.19 7.28
C GLN A 175 6.43 -12.91 7.45
N LEU A 176 6.27 -12.17 8.57
CA LEU A 176 7.17 -11.10 8.94
C LEU A 176 8.61 -11.61 9.08
N ALA A 177 8.83 -12.72 9.80
CA ALA A 177 10.15 -13.31 9.96
C ALA A 177 10.76 -13.76 8.63
N ALA A 178 9.93 -14.35 7.74
CA ALA A 178 10.35 -14.72 6.39
C ALA A 178 10.75 -13.50 5.56
N ALA A 179 9.98 -12.41 5.61
CA ALA A 179 10.30 -11.16 4.93
C ALA A 179 11.65 -10.57 5.38
N LEU A 180 11.92 -10.58 6.70
CA LEU A 180 13.21 -10.17 7.25
C LEU A 180 14.36 -11.09 6.79
N ALA A 181 14.13 -12.40 6.74
CA ALA A 181 15.11 -13.37 6.22
C ALA A 181 15.41 -13.17 4.72
N LEU A 182 14.44 -12.68 3.94
CA LEU A 182 14.63 -12.29 2.53
C LEU A 182 15.35 -10.95 2.35
N GLY A 183 15.73 -10.27 3.45
CA GLY A 183 16.46 -9.01 3.43
C GLY A 183 15.60 -7.76 3.52
N ALA A 184 14.28 -7.87 3.70
CA ALA A 184 13.44 -6.71 3.95
C ALA A 184 13.71 -6.10 5.34
N CYS A 185 13.52 -4.79 5.49
CA CYS A 185 13.66 -4.09 6.78
C CYS A 185 12.37 -4.07 7.61
N GLY A 186 11.26 -4.51 7.05
CA GLY A 186 9.92 -4.55 7.63
C GLY A 186 8.88 -4.93 6.60
N VAL A 187 7.61 -4.78 6.96
CA VAL A 187 6.50 -5.22 6.11
C VAL A 187 5.40 -4.17 5.99
N GLN A 188 4.69 -4.21 4.86
CA GLN A 188 3.40 -3.57 4.71
C GLN A 188 2.31 -4.64 4.70
N VAL A 189 1.26 -4.44 5.48
CA VAL A 189 0.12 -5.36 5.61
C VAL A 189 -1.20 -4.63 5.31
N GLY A 190 -2.14 -5.32 4.71
CA GLY A 190 -3.45 -4.74 4.35
C GLY A 190 -4.60 -5.62 4.80
N THR A 191 -4.89 -6.69 4.08
CA THR A 191 -6.08 -7.52 4.23
C THR A 191 -6.30 -8.05 5.65
N CYS A 192 -5.26 -8.42 6.38
CA CYS A 192 -5.39 -8.91 7.77
C CYS A 192 -5.96 -7.83 8.72
N LEU A 193 -5.73 -6.55 8.43
CA LEU A 193 -6.24 -5.44 9.24
C LEU A 193 -7.71 -5.10 8.93
N LEU A 194 -8.27 -5.59 7.82
CA LEU A 194 -9.68 -5.36 7.48
C LEU A 194 -10.64 -6.01 8.46
N ALA A 195 -10.21 -7.04 9.19
CA ALA A 195 -11.02 -7.73 10.18
C ALA A 195 -11.06 -7.00 11.54
N SER A 196 -10.21 -5.98 11.75
CA SER A 196 -10.18 -5.24 13.02
C SER A 196 -11.47 -4.44 13.25
N GLU A 197 -11.78 -4.14 14.51
CA GLU A 197 -12.95 -3.36 14.88
C GLU A 197 -12.87 -1.93 14.33
N GLU A 198 -11.67 -1.34 14.32
CA GLU A 198 -11.39 0.02 13.89
C GLU A 198 -11.49 0.21 12.37
N CYS A 199 -11.43 -0.87 11.59
CA CYS A 199 -11.57 -0.77 10.15
C CYS A 199 -13.02 -0.41 9.77
N PRO A 200 -13.26 0.66 8.99
CA PRO A 200 -14.60 1.21 8.74
C PRO A 200 -15.42 0.45 7.70
N ILE A 201 -14.94 -0.70 7.20
CA ILE A 201 -15.69 -1.47 6.20
C ILE A 201 -16.98 -2.07 6.77
N HIS A 202 -17.94 -2.29 5.88
CA HIS A 202 -19.26 -2.82 6.26
C HIS A 202 -19.12 -4.18 6.97
N PRO A 203 -19.90 -4.47 8.04
CA PRO A 203 -19.84 -5.74 8.78
C PRO A 203 -19.97 -6.98 7.90
N ASN A 204 -20.80 -6.95 6.86
CA ASN A 204 -20.95 -8.07 5.93
C ASN A 204 -19.64 -8.34 5.15
N TYR A 205 -18.83 -7.31 4.88
CA TYR A 205 -17.53 -7.52 4.25
C TYR A 205 -16.53 -8.16 5.22
N LYS A 206 -16.51 -7.71 6.49
CA LYS A 206 -15.72 -8.36 7.54
C LYS A 206 -16.11 -9.84 7.69
N ALA A 207 -17.42 -10.12 7.76
CA ALA A 207 -17.93 -11.48 7.85
C ALA A 207 -17.54 -12.35 6.65
N ALA A 208 -17.61 -11.80 5.43
CA ALA A 208 -17.18 -12.49 4.23
C ALA A 208 -15.66 -12.78 4.25
N LEU A 209 -14.85 -11.83 4.72
CA LEU A 209 -13.42 -12.00 4.85
C LEU A 209 -13.05 -13.10 5.87
N LEU A 210 -13.68 -13.07 7.05
CA LEU A 210 -13.44 -14.06 8.11
C LEU A 210 -13.89 -15.48 7.72
N LYS A 211 -14.86 -15.59 6.80
CA LYS A 211 -15.37 -16.87 6.29
C LYS A 211 -14.55 -17.40 5.11
N ALA A 212 -13.80 -16.53 4.43
CA ALA A 212 -13.07 -16.89 3.21
C ALA A 212 -11.98 -17.93 3.49
N GLY A 213 -11.92 -18.95 2.63
CA GLY A 213 -10.86 -19.93 2.60
C GLY A 213 -9.70 -19.54 1.67
N ASP A 214 -8.75 -20.43 1.52
CA ASP A 214 -7.51 -20.25 0.76
C ASP A 214 -7.73 -20.01 -0.74
N SER A 215 -8.82 -20.53 -1.30
CA SER A 215 -9.17 -20.44 -2.73
C SER A 215 -10.24 -19.37 -3.03
N ASP A 216 -10.64 -18.53 -2.07
CA ASP A 216 -11.75 -17.58 -2.23
C ASP A 216 -11.35 -16.21 -2.77
N THR A 217 -10.17 -16.08 -3.34
CA THR A 217 -9.78 -14.90 -4.11
C THR A 217 -9.65 -15.20 -5.60
N ILE A 218 -9.77 -14.15 -6.42
CA ILE A 218 -9.57 -14.19 -7.86
C ILE A 218 -8.91 -12.88 -8.31
N VAL A 219 -8.06 -12.94 -9.34
CA VAL A 219 -7.55 -11.75 -10.04
C VAL A 219 -8.40 -11.53 -11.30
N THR A 220 -9.01 -10.36 -11.39
CA THR A 220 -9.79 -9.90 -12.55
C THR A 220 -9.04 -8.76 -13.26
N GLY A 221 -9.51 -8.33 -14.44
CA GLY A 221 -9.00 -7.14 -15.12
C GLY A 221 -7.66 -7.29 -15.85
N ARG A 222 -7.09 -8.49 -15.99
CA ARG A 222 -5.83 -8.70 -16.72
C ARG A 222 -5.94 -8.31 -18.19
N THR A 223 -7.06 -8.59 -18.83
CA THR A 223 -7.31 -8.29 -20.26
C THR A 223 -7.39 -6.80 -20.56
N VAL A 224 -7.76 -5.99 -19.57
CA VAL A 224 -7.83 -4.52 -19.68
C VAL A 224 -6.59 -3.83 -19.10
N GLY A 225 -5.56 -4.59 -18.73
CA GLY A 225 -4.31 -4.05 -18.19
C GLY A 225 -4.40 -3.51 -16.75
N ALA A 226 -5.48 -3.83 -16.03
CA ALA A 226 -5.70 -3.41 -14.63
C ALA A 226 -6.01 -4.63 -13.74
N PRO A 227 -5.03 -5.52 -13.48
CA PRO A 227 -5.25 -6.70 -12.67
C PRO A 227 -5.53 -6.33 -11.22
N VAL A 228 -6.65 -6.84 -10.67
CA VAL A 228 -7.10 -6.57 -9.29
C VAL A 228 -7.47 -7.89 -8.62
N ARG A 229 -6.90 -8.17 -7.44
CA ARG A 229 -7.28 -9.28 -6.57
C ARG A 229 -8.44 -8.88 -5.68
N VAL A 230 -9.50 -9.68 -5.73
CA VAL A 230 -10.72 -9.48 -4.95
C VAL A 230 -11.21 -10.80 -4.35
N LEU A 231 -12.09 -10.73 -3.32
CA LEU A 231 -12.86 -11.90 -2.90
C LEU A 231 -13.82 -12.33 -4.02
N LYS A 232 -13.97 -13.63 -4.20
CA LYS A 232 -14.93 -14.20 -5.14
C LYS A 232 -16.36 -13.83 -4.74
N ASN A 233 -17.06 -13.17 -5.64
CA ASN A 233 -18.45 -12.78 -5.50
C ASN A 233 -19.15 -12.81 -6.88
N ARG A 234 -20.43 -12.48 -6.95
CA ARG A 234 -21.17 -12.47 -8.21
C ARG A 234 -20.52 -11.55 -9.25
N MET A 235 -20.18 -10.31 -8.87
CA MET A 235 -19.55 -9.34 -9.76
C MET A 235 -18.18 -9.84 -10.30
N SER A 236 -17.33 -10.39 -9.43
CA SER A 236 -16.02 -10.90 -9.86
C SER A 236 -16.13 -12.09 -10.82
N ARG A 237 -17.18 -12.94 -10.65
CA ARG A 237 -17.45 -14.05 -11.57
C ARG A 237 -17.95 -13.53 -12.92
N GLU A 238 -18.88 -12.57 -12.93
CA GLU A 238 -19.37 -11.95 -14.16
C GLU A 238 -18.24 -11.28 -14.94
N LEU A 239 -17.37 -10.51 -14.27
CA LEU A 239 -16.17 -9.92 -14.88
C LEU A 239 -15.22 -10.98 -15.46
N SER A 240 -15.06 -12.12 -14.80
CA SER A 240 -14.23 -13.21 -15.31
C SER A 240 -14.85 -13.89 -16.53
N LEU A 241 -16.19 -13.98 -16.62
CA LEU A 241 -16.90 -14.59 -17.74
C LEU A 241 -16.89 -13.71 -19.00
N ILE A 242 -16.91 -12.40 -18.88
CA ILE A 242 -16.79 -11.45 -20.00
C ILE A 242 -15.50 -11.70 -20.79
N HIS A 243 -14.43 -12.14 -20.12
CA HIS A 243 -13.15 -12.46 -20.76
C HIS A 243 -13.11 -13.81 -21.49
N ILE A 244 -14.07 -14.71 -21.23
CA ILE A 244 -14.16 -16.02 -21.89
C ILE A 244 -15.01 -15.94 -23.16
N SER A 245 -15.89 -14.96 -23.27
CA SER A 245 -16.85 -14.82 -24.36
C SER A 245 -16.38 -13.97 -25.54
N GLU A 246 -15.21 -13.34 -25.50
CA GLU A 246 -14.65 -12.68 -26.67
C GLU A 246 -14.06 -13.73 -27.62
N PRO A 247 -14.61 -13.86 -28.86
CA PRO A 247 -14.01 -14.76 -29.85
C PRO A 247 -12.62 -14.24 -30.22
N THR A 248 -11.60 -15.07 -30.04
CA THR A 248 -10.27 -14.84 -30.58
C THR A 248 -10.41 -14.52 -32.08
N ARG A 249 -10.36 -13.25 -32.43
CA ARG A 249 -10.16 -12.85 -33.83
C ARG A 249 -8.74 -13.33 -34.21
N ARG A 250 -8.69 -14.38 -35.04
CA ARG A 250 -7.49 -14.79 -35.73
C ARG A 250 -7.13 -13.78 -36.82
#